data_2e167cdbe50689b68399ed3da4c5d7a8
#
_entry.id   2e167cdbe50689b68399ed3da4c5d7a8
#
_cell.length_a   1.000
_cell.length_b   1.000
_cell.length_c   1.000
_cell.angle_alpha   90.00
_cell.angle_beta   90.00
_cell.angle_gamma   90.00
#
_symmetry.space_group_name_H-M   'P 1'
#
loop_
_entity.id
_entity.type
_entity.pdbx_description
1 polymer ?
#
loop_
_entity_poly.entity_id
_entity_poly.type
_entity_poly.pdbx_seq_one_letter_code
_entity_poly.pdbx_strand_id
1 'polypeptide(L)'
;MTIQSKILYQLTACFLLLTSCQVGEWHYVDFTDIPSKPGMFRVVSQRNTDMQQLTSDPNQLALWGFNVLDDTTRNSQPNIHNPQRASSVTMNHVVQNLLDFSNMTTAIELSGIYPSIDIDGNPITLSGKVILPAKGPIKRYILVSHYTIASNAEAPSNIFSLEGLLVKLGYALIIPDYLGYGVTADHIHPYLVMDLTARNVLDMYLAVVPFLEAAGYAPEYDDIYLMGYSQGGATTMAVQHLIEHHGDY
;
A
#
# COMPACT_ATOMS: atom_id res chain seq x y z
N MET A 1 -35.16 0.10 -26.21
CA MET A 1 -34.07 -0.90 -26.09
C MET A 1 -34.69 -2.22 -25.66
N THR A 2 -34.69 -3.21 -26.52
CA THR A 2 -35.34 -4.51 -26.30
C THR A 2 -34.51 -5.38 -25.35
N ILE A 3 -35.17 -6.29 -24.63
CA ILE A 3 -34.55 -7.22 -23.67
C ILE A 3 -33.39 -8.00 -24.31
N GLN A 4 -33.45 -8.30 -25.60
CA GLN A 4 -32.37 -8.95 -26.37
C GLN A 4 -31.07 -8.12 -26.45
N SER A 5 -31.14 -6.78 -26.48
CA SER A 5 -29.94 -5.94 -26.54
C SER A 5 -29.24 -5.87 -25.17
N LYS A 6 -29.97 -5.98 -24.05
CA LYS A 6 -29.37 -6.04 -22.70
C LYS A 6 -28.67 -7.37 -22.43
N ILE A 7 -29.23 -8.49 -22.89
CA ILE A 7 -28.64 -9.82 -22.74
C ILE A 7 -27.36 -9.92 -23.59
N LEU A 8 -27.34 -9.35 -24.77
CA LEU A 8 -26.15 -9.36 -25.65
C LEU A 8 -25.02 -8.50 -25.04
N TYR A 9 -25.35 -7.37 -24.40
CA TYR A 9 -24.37 -6.51 -23.73
C TYR A 9 -23.77 -7.17 -22.49
N GLN A 10 -24.59 -7.88 -21.70
CA GLN A 10 -24.11 -8.66 -20.54
C GLN A 10 -23.28 -9.88 -20.95
N LEU A 11 -23.64 -10.57 -22.04
CA LEU A 11 -22.86 -11.69 -22.57
C LEU A 11 -21.53 -11.22 -23.17
N THR A 12 -21.47 -10.05 -23.81
CA THR A 12 -20.22 -9.48 -24.34
C THR A 12 -19.30 -9.04 -23.20
N ALA A 13 -19.83 -8.43 -22.14
CA ALA A 13 -19.06 -8.08 -20.94
C ALA A 13 -18.57 -9.33 -20.18
N CYS A 14 -19.39 -10.38 -20.05
CA CYS A 14 -18.97 -11.67 -19.48
C CYS A 14 -17.92 -12.38 -20.36
N PHE A 15 -18.02 -12.29 -21.68
CA PHE A 15 -17.04 -12.91 -22.57
C PHE A 15 -15.69 -12.20 -22.55
N LEU A 16 -15.67 -10.87 -22.38
CA LEU A 16 -14.44 -10.09 -22.17
C LEU A 16 -13.80 -10.38 -20.80
N LEU A 17 -14.61 -10.64 -19.76
CA LEU A 17 -14.11 -11.05 -18.45
C LEU A 17 -13.59 -12.51 -18.43
N LEU A 18 -14.16 -13.41 -19.24
CA LEU A 18 -13.71 -14.81 -19.34
C LEU A 18 -12.43 -14.97 -20.17
N THR A 19 -12.11 -14.03 -21.07
CA THR A 19 -10.84 -14.04 -21.81
C THR A 19 -9.66 -13.52 -20.98
N SER A 20 -9.90 -12.81 -19.87
CA SER A 20 -8.84 -12.38 -18.94
C SER A 20 -8.42 -13.45 -17.93
N CYS A 21 -9.14 -14.59 -17.86
CA CYS A 21 -8.81 -15.73 -17.01
C CYS A 21 -7.90 -16.76 -17.67
N GLN A 22 -7.17 -16.42 -18.72
CA GLN A 22 -6.10 -17.30 -19.24
C GLN A 22 -4.85 -17.12 -18.38
N VAL A 23 -4.64 -18.09 -17.49
CA VAL A 23 -3.36 -18.33 -16.81
C VAL A 23 -2.30 -18.54 -17.89
N GLY A 24 -1.48 -17.51 -18.19
CA GLY A 24 -0.39 -17.72 -19.14
C GLY A 24 0.43 -16.51 -19.54
N GLU A 25 -0.17 -15.39 -19.83
CA GLU A 25 0.57 -14.20 -20.25
C GLU A 25 0.13 -12.96 -19.43
N TRP A 26 1.05 -12.47 -18.61
CA TRP A 26 0.86 -11.25 -17.87
C TRP A 26 1.05 -10.07 -18.82
N HIS A 27 -0.06 -9.42 -19.19
CA HIS A 27 0.02 -8.16 -19.90
C HIS A 27 0.43 -7.07 -18.90
N TYR A 28 1.44 -6.29 -19.27
CA TYR A 28 1.77 -5.07 -18.57
C TYR A 28 0.57 -4.13 -18.62
N VAL A 29 0.03 -3.79 -17.45
CA VAL A 29 -1.04 -2.80 -17.33
C VAL A 29 -0.39 -1.46 -16.99
N ASP A 30 -0.59 -0.46 -17.82
CA ASP A 30 -0.24 0.91 -17.50
C ASP A 30 -1.43 1.56 -16.77
N PHE A 31 -1.31 1.66 -15.45
CA PHE A 31 -2.36 2.24 -14.62
C PHE A 31 -2.48 3.75 -14.80
N THR A 32 -1.47 4.43 -15.39
CA THR A 32 -1.54 5.87 -15.65
C THR A 32 -2.53 6.19 -16.77
N ASP A 33 -2.77 5.24 -17.66
CA ASP A 33 -3.73 5.37 -18.77
C ASP A 33 -5.17 5.02 -18.38
N ILE A 34 -5.38 4.49 -17.16
CA ILE A 34 -6.74 4.17 -16.70
C ILE A 34 -7.47 5.47 -16.31
N PRO A 35 -8.60 5.81 -16.98
CA PRO A 35 -9.36 7.00 -16.65
C PRO A 35 -9.90 6.92 -15.22
N SER A 36 -9.51 7.84 -14.34
CA SER A 36 -10.13 7.98 -13.03
C SER A 36 -11.42 8.80 -13.14
N LYS A 37 -12.49 8.30 -12.52
CA LYS A 37 -13.73 9.08 -12.35
C LYS A 37 -13.56 10.10 -11.21
N PRO A 38 -14.35 11.17 -11.18
CA PRO A 38 -14.38 12.08 -10.03
C PRO A 38 -14.57 11.29 -8.72
N GLY A 39 -13.77 11.59 -7.71
CA GLY A 39 -13.80 10.91 -6.42
C GLY A 39 -12.93 9.65 -6.32
N MET A 40 -12.42 9.12 -7.43
CA MET A 40 -11.54 7.97 -7.44
C MET A 40 -10.06 8.37 -7.32
N PHE A 41 -9.24 7.40 -6.96
CA PHE A 41 -7.79 7.51 -6.98
C PHE A 41 -7.28 7.77 -8.41
N ARG A 42 -6.35 8.70 -8.54
CA ARG A 42 -5.70 9.02 -9.81
C ARG A 42 -4.21 8.73 -9.72
N VAL A 43 -3.74 7.78 -10.52
CA VAL A 43 -2.32 7.44 -10.60
C VAL A 43 -1.54 8.59 -11.22
N VAL A 44 -0.47 9.00 -10.57
CA VAL A 44 0.48 10.03 -11.02
C VAL A 44 1.74 9.38 -11.56
N SER A 45 2.18 8.28 -10.94
CA SER A 45 3.34 7.52 -11.40
C SER A 45 3.18 6.04 -11.09
N GLN A 46 3.76 5.21 -11.96
CA GLN A 46 3.85 3.77 -11.79
C GLN A 46 5.30 3.33 -11.84
N ARG A 47 5.67 2.40 -10.97
CA ARG A 47 6.99 1.77 -10.97
C ARG A 47 6.85 0.26 -10.73
N ASN A 48 7.65 -0.53 -11.46
CA ASN A 48 7.84 -1.94 -11.17
C ASN A 48 9.11 -2.10 -10.36
N THR A 49 8.98 -2.60 -9.15
CA THR A 49 10.10 -2.71 -8.21
C THR A 49 10.56 -4.16 -8.12
N ASP A 50 11.83 -4.39 -8.42
CA ASP A 50 12.48 -5.67 -8.16
C ASP A 50 12.76 -5.80 -6.67
N MET A 51 12.02 -6.70 -6.03
CA MET A 51 12.09 -6.89 -4.58
C MET A 51 13.37 -7.61 -4.14
N GLN A 52 14.01 -8.39 -5.02
CA GLN A 52 15.30 -9.01 -4.70
C GLN A 52 16.41 -7.95 -4.69
N GLN A 53 16.43 -7.08 -5.68
CA GLN A 53 17.36 -5.96 -5.73
C GLN A 53 17.16 -5.02 -4.53
N LEU A 54 15.90 -4.67 -4.25
CA LEU A 54 15.55 -3.78 -3.16
C LEU A 54 16.02 -4.31 -1.79
N THR A 55 15.86 -5.59 -1.54
CA THR A 55 16.23 -6.23 -0.26
C THR A 55 17.72 -6.57 -0.16
N SER A 56 18.46 -6.45 -1.24
CA SER A 56 19.93 -6.53 -1.26
C SER A 56 20.62 -5.16 -1.21
N ASP A 57 19.87 -4.06 -1.35
CA ASP A 57 20.42 -2.71 -1.30
C ASP A 57 20.68 -2.27 0.17
N PRO A 58 21.95 -2.04 0.57
CA PRO A 58 22.28 -1.61 1.92
C PRO A 58 21.60 -0.30 2.32
N ASN A 59 21.40 0.64 1.39
CA ASN A 59 20.73 1.91 1.67
C ASN A 59 19.24 1.71 1.96
N GLN A 60 18.58 0.83 1.22
CA GLN A 60 17.19 0.48 1.48
C GLN A 60 17.02 -0.26 2.81
N LEU A 61 17.92 -1.19 3.12
CA LEU A 61 17.93 -1.90 4.40
C LEU A 61 18.16 -0.93 5.57
N ALA A 62 19.07 0.04 5.40
CA ALA A 62 19.29 1.08 6.41
C ALA A 62 18.06 1.97 6.60
N LEU A 63 17.35 2.35 5.52
CA LEU A 63 16.11 3.11 5.58
C LEU A 63 15.01 2.36 6.37
N TRP A 64 14.97 1.04 6.27
CA TRP A 64 14.07 0.21 7.06
C TRP A 64 14.54 -0.07 8.49
N GLY A 65 15.66 0.56 8.91
CA GLY A 65 16.23 0.39 10.25
C GLY A 65 17.07 -0.86 10.42
N PHE A 66 17.41 -1.57 9.32
CA PHE A 66 18.34 -2.70 9.38
C PHE A 66 19.77 -2.18 9.36
N ASN A 67 20.53 -2.44 10.42
CA ASN A 67 21.97 -2.26 10.38
C ASN A 67 22.56 -3.42 9.55
N VAL A 68 23.01 -3.10 8.36
CA VAL A 68 23.84 -4.03 7.58
C VAL A 68 25.18 -4.13 8.30
N LEU A 69 25.28 -5.07 9.23
CA LEU A 69 26.55 -5.39 9.87
C LEU A 69 27.43 -6.07 8.82
N ASP A 70 28.57 -5.45 8.53
CA ASP A 70 29.63 -6.04 7.74
C ASP A 70 29.93 -7.47 8.25
N ASP A 71 30.08 -8.41 7.33
CA ASP A 71 30.31 -9.85 7.59
C ASP A 71 31.55 -10.12 8.46
N THR A 72 32.45 -9.14 8.60
CA THR A 72 33.63 -9.18 9.46
C THR A 72 33.30 -9.30 10.97
N THR A 73 32.06 -8.99 11.38
CA THR A 73 31.62 -9.10 12.78
C THR A 73 30.94 -10.43 13.12
N ARG A 74 30.76 -11.35 12.17
CA ARG A 74 30.13 -12.66 12.37
C ARG A 74 30.86 -13.57 13.37
N ASN A 75 32.17 -13.37 13.60
CA ASN A 75 32.99 -14.18 14.50
C ASN A 75 32.99 -13.74 15.98
N SER A 76 32.29 -12.66 16.33
CA SER A 76 32.16 -12.29 17.74
C SER A 76 30.91 -12.95 18.33
N GLN A 77 31.09 -13.72 19.40
CA GLN A 77 30.01 -14.36 20.16
C GLN A 77 28.88 -13.34 20.48
N PRO A 78 27.61 -13.75 20.38
CA PRO A 78 26.51 -12.87 20.69
C PRO A 78 26.58 -12.42 22.14
N ASN A 79 26.84 -11.14 22.34
CA ASN A 79 26.83 -10.55 23.66
C ASN A 79 25.36 -10.37 24.10
N ILE A 80 24.87 -11.27 24.95
CA ILE A 80 23.48 -11.36 25.43
C ILE A 80 23.00 -10.07 26.14
N HIS A 81 23.90 -9.15 26.42
CA HIS A 81 23.58 -7.90 27.12
C HIS A 81 23.29 -6.69 26.22
N ASN A 82 23.24 -6.87 24.87
CA ASN A 82 22.85 -5.78 23.98
C ASN A 82 21.51 -6.08 23.27
N PRO A 83 20.37 -5.60 23.81
CA PRO A 83 19.04 -5.87 23.25
C PRO A 83 18.84 -5.34 21.83
N GLN A 84 19.57 -4.31 21.39
CA GLN A 84 19.50 -3.76 20.03
C GLN A 84 20.09 -4.73 19.01
N ARG A 85 21.09 -5.54 19.40
CA ARG A 85 21.73 -6.52 18.52
C ARG A 85 20.85 -7.77 18.31
N ALA A 86 20.10 -8.16 19.35
CA ALA A 86 19.12 -9.26 19.23
C ALA A 86 17.96 -8.90 18.29
N SER A 87 17.49 -7.65 18.33
CA SER A 87 16.41 -7.17 17.46
C SER A 87 16.80 -7.18 15.97
N SER A 88 18.03 -6.76 15.62
CA SER A 88 18.51 -6.72 14.23
C SER A 88 18.66 -8.11 13.62
N VAL A 89 19.18 -9.08 14.38
CA VAL A 89 19.33 -10.47 13.91
C VAL A 89 17.96 -11.13 13.68
N THR A 90 17.02 -10.92 14.59
CA THR A 90 15.66 -11.49 14.48
C THR A 90 14.92 -10.91 13.28
N MET A 91 15.05 -9.59 13.06
CA MET A 91 14.37 -8.90 11.96
C MET A 91 14.95 -9.30 10.59
N ASN A 92 16.28 -9.47 10.49
CA ASN A 92 16.91 -9.99 9.27
C ASN A 92 16.39 -11.40 8.91
N HIS A 93 16.18 -12.27 9.89
CA HIS A 93 15.60 -13.58 9.66
C HIS A 93 14.14 -13.50 9.19
N VAL A 94 13.34 -12.60 9.74
CA VAL A 94 11.95 -12.39 9.30
C VAL A 94 11.92 -11.92 7.86
N VAL A 95 12.73 -10.92 7.51
CA VAL A 95 12.82 -10.42 6.14
C VAL A 95 13.32 -11.51 5.18
N GLN A 96 14.37 -12.24 5.51
CA GLN A 96 14.86 -13.35 4.67
C GLN A 96 13.79 -14.42 4.48
N ASN A 97 13.10 -14.83 5.53
CA ASN A 97 12.00 -15.80 5.41
C ASN A 97 10.85 -15.28 4.52
N LEU A 98 10.49 -13.99 4.60
CA LEU A 98 9.52 -13.37 3.71
C LEU A 98 10.01 -13.35 2.25
N LEU A 99 11.32 -13.14 2.04
CA LEU A 99 11.94 -13.16 0.71
C LEU A 99 11.94 -14.58 0.10
N ASP A 100 12.19 -15.59 0.92
CA ASP A 100 12.26 -16.99 0.48
C ASP A 100 10.87 -17.63 0.32
N PHE A 101 9.82 -17.04 0.94
CA PHE A 101 8.49 -17.62 1.01
C PHE A 101 7.75 -17.69 -0.33
N SER A 102 8.05 -16.83 -1.28
CA SER A 102 7.38 -16.83 -2.58
C SER A 102 8.32 -16.49 -3.74
N ASN A 103 8.04 -17.09 -4.91
CA ASN A 103 8.75 -16.78 -6.15
C ASN A 103 8.39 -15.41 -6.75
N MET A 104 7.61 -14.59 -6.05
CA MET A 104 7.28 -13.25 -6.50
C MET A 104 8.48 -12.33 -6.28
N THR A 105 9.04 -11.84 -7.38
CA THR A 105 10.22 -10.97 -7.38
C THR A 105 9.89 -9.51 -7.65
N THR A 106 8.67 -9.21 -8.12
CA THR A 106 8.29 -7.87 -8.58
C THR A 106 7.02 -7.40 -7.89
N ALA A 107 7.02 -6.14 -7.45
CA ALA A 107 5.86 -5.40 -6.99
C ALA A 107 5.54 -4.26 -7.98
N ILE A 108 4.27 -3.91 -8.11
CA ILE A 108 3.81 -2.72 -8.83
C ILE A 108 3.52 -1.64 -7.80
N GLU A 109 4.22 -0.51 -7.88
CA GLU A 109 3.96 0.67 -7.05
C GLU A 109 3.18 1.70 -7.86
N LEU A 110 2.07 2.17 -7.33
CA LEU A 110 1.26 3.24 -7.89
C LEU A 110 1.26 4.40 -6.89
N SER A 111 1.98 5.48 -7.18
CA SER A 111 1.83 6.72 -6.43
C SER A 111 0.74 7.56 -7.08
N GLY A 112 -0.17 8.09 -6.28
CA GLY A 112 -1.31 8.82 -6.82
C GLY A 112 -1.96 9.75 -5.81
N ILE A 113 -3.05 10.37 -6.23
CA ILE A 113 -3.78 11.36 -5.46
C ILE A 113 -5.25 11.00 -5.33
N TYR A 114 -5.87 11.47 -4.25
CA TYR A 114 -7.27 11.23 -3.92
C TYR A 114 -7.89 12.45 -3.21
N PRO A 115 -9.22 12.63 -3.31
CA PRO A 115 -9.92 13.71 -2.61
C PRO A 115 -10.08 13.37 -1.12
N SER A 116 -9.98 14.39 -0.26
CA SER A 116 -10.21 14.31 1.18
C SER A 116 -10.60 15.69 1.73
N ILE A 117 -10.45 15.89 3.05
CA ILE A 117 -10.70 17.16 3.74
C ILE A 117 -9.47 17.59 4.55
N ASP A 118 -9.33 18.92 4.72
CA ASP A 118 -8.35 19.52 5.63
C ASP A 118 -8.89 19.63 7.07
N ILE A 119 -8.12 20.27 7.96
CA ILE A 119 -8.48 20.43 9.39
C ILE A 119 -9.72 21.32 9.60
N ASP A 120 -10.03 22.19 8.64
CA ASP A 120 -11.19 23.08 8.68
C ASP A 120 -12.41 22.44 7.97
N GLY A 121 -12.27 21.21 7.45
CA GLY A 121 -13.30 20.49 6.70
C GLY A 121 -13.42 20.91 5.23
N ASN A 122 -12.49 21.71 4.70
CA ASN A 122 -12.50 22.08 3.30
C ASN A 122 -11.96 20.95 2.41
N PRO A 123 -12.47 20.82 1.18
CA PRO A 123 -11.94 19.86 0.22
C PRO A 123 -10.45 20.08 -0.06
N ILE A 124 -9.67 19.00 0.03
CA ILE A 124 -8.25 18.99 -0.30
C ILE A 124 -7.91 17.73 -1.10
N THR A 125 -6.83 17.80 -1.86
CA THR A 125 -6.26 16.61 -2.53
C THR A 125 -5.07 16.13 -1.74
N LEU A 126 -5.09 14.86 -1.34
CA LEU A 126 -4.01 14.17 -0.67
C LEU A 126 -3.35 13.16 -1.60
N SER A 127 -2.21 12.62 -1.19
CA SER A 127 -1.48 11.59 -1.92
C SER A 127 -1.22 10.35 -1.07
N GLY A 128 -0.78 9.31 -1.76
CA GLY A 128 -0.35 8.07 -1.14
C GLY A 128 0.12 7.06 -2.18
N LYS A 129 0.43 5.87 -1.71
CA LYS A 129 0.91 4.77 -2.52
C LYS A 129 0.00 3.56 -2.43
N VAL A 130 -0.18 2.88 -3.55
CA VAL A 130 -0.72 1.52 -3.62
C VAL A 130 0.40 0.59 -4.07
N ILE A 131 0.56 -0.54 -3.40
CA ILE A 131 1.53 -1.58 -3.78
C ILE A 131 0.77 -2.86 -4.08
N LEU A 132 0.95 -3.36 -5.30
CA LEU A 132 0.26 -4.54 -5.81
C LEU A 132 1.24 -5.67 -6.07
N PRO A 133 0.82 -6.93 -5.89
CA PRO A 133 1.57 -8.06 -6.42
C PRO A 133 1.57 -8.00 -7.95
N ALA A 134 2.76 -8.12 -8.57
CA ALA A 134 2.86 -8.11 -10.03
C ALA A 134 2.29 -9.36 -10.68
N LYS A 135 2.05 -10.42 -9.91
CA LYS A 135 1.50 -11.70 -10.38
C LYS A 135 0.60 -12.33 -9.33
N GLY A 136 -0.41 -13.03 -9.80
CA GLY A 136 -1.36 -13.75 -8.96
C GLY A 136 -2.54 -12.90 -8.50
N PRO A 137 -3.55 -13.55 -7.92
CA PRO A 137 -4.70 -12.86 -7.39
C PRO A 137 -4.32 -12.03 -6.16
N ILE A 138 -5.05 -10.94 -5.94
CA ILE A 138 -5.01 -10.21 -4.68
C ILE A 138 -5.90 -10.95 -3.69
N LYS A 139 -5.33 -11.36 -2.55
CA LYS A 139 -6.11 -12.01 -1.51
C LYS A 139 -7.01 -11.02 -0.78
N ARG A 140 -6.42 -9.93 -0.28
CA ARG A 140 -7.10 -8.86 0.45
C ARG A 140 -6.36 -7.55 0.28
N TYR A 141 -7.04 -6.47 0.58
CA TYR A 141 -6.40 -5.17 0.80
C TYR A 141 -5.91 -5.06 2.25
N ILE A 142 -4.76 -4.41 2.42
CA ILE A 142 -4.26 -3.94 3.72
C ILE A 142 -4.22 -2.42 3.67
N LEU A 143 -5.00 -1.77 4.51
CA LEU A 143 -4.94 -0.34 4.73
C LEU A 143 -3.88 -0.06 5.79
N VAL A 144 -2.78 0.54 5.37
CA VAL A 144 -1.59 0.76 6.21
C VAL A 144 -1.53 2.21 6.66
N SER A 145 -1.50 2.42 7.95
CA SER A 145 -1.25 3.71 8.58
C SER A 145 0.22 3.78 8.98
N HIS A 146 0.99 4.68 8.35
CA HIS A 146 2.43 4.76 8.59
C HIS A 146 2.77 5.35 9.97
N TYR A 147 3.95 5.02 10.48
CA TYR A 147 4.50 5.56 11.72
C TYR A 147 4.88 7.04 11.58
N THR A 148 5.31 7.67 12.68
CA THR A 148 5.80 9.06 12.65
C THR A 148 7.02 9.18 11.73
N ILE A 149 6.91 10.01 10.72
CA ILE A 149 8.00 10.40 9.82
C ILE A 149 8.39 11.85 10.07
N ALA A 150 9.65 12.18 9.88
CA ALA A 150 10.19 13.52 10.16
C ALA A 150 10.34 14.38 8.91
N SER A 151 10.27 13.77 7.73
CA SER A 151 10.55 14.41 6.45
C SER A 151 9.58 13.94 5.37
N ASN A 152 9.22 14.85 4.46
CA ASN A 152 8.46 14.48 3.27
C ASN A 152 9.19 13.45 2.38
N ALA A 153 10.52 13.36 2.46
CA ALA A 153 11.27 12.33 1.75
C ALA A 153 10.95 10.91 2.22
N GLU A 154 10.40 10.75 3.43
CA GLU A 154 9.99 9.48 4.03
C GLU A 154 8.51 9.14 3.77
N ALA A 155 7.77 10.04 3.10
CA ALA A 155 6.37 9.81 2.78
C ALA A 155 6.20 8.53 1.93
N PRO A 156 5.17 7.72 2.16
CA PRO A 156 4.92 6.48 1.41
C PRO A 156 4.96 6.65 -0.10
N SER A 157 4.44 7.74 -0.65
CA SER A 157 4.50 8.03 -2.08
C SER A 157 5.93 8.16 -2.63
N ASN A 158 6.91 8.47 -1.79
CA ASN A 158 8.30 8.71 -2.18
C ASN A 158 9.21 7.49 -2.00
N ILE A 159 8.91 6.60 -1.04
CA ILE A 159 9.76 5.44 -0.71
C ILE A 159 9.01 4.13 -0.89
N PHE A 160 9.75 3.02 -0.98
CA PHE A 160 9.18 1.69 -0.79
C PHE A 160 9.23 1.36 0.71
N SER A 161 8.08 1.27 1.34
CA SER A 161 7.98 0.96 2.77
C SER A 161 8.25 -0.53 3.03
N LEU A 162 8.67 -0.87 4.26
CA LEU A 162 8.93 -2.26 4.66
C LEU A 162 7.67 -3.13 4.54
N GLU A 163 6.52 -2.57 4.86
CA GLU A 163 5.21 -3.23 4.76
C GLU A 163 4.93 -3.69 3.33
N GLY A 164 5.49 -3.01 2.33
CA GLY A 164 5.39 -3.38 0.91
C GLY A 164 5.83 -4.82 0.62
N LEU A 165 6.66 -5.42 1.47
CA LEU A 165 7.03 -6.84 1.34
C LEU A 165 5.85 -7.80 1.49
N LEU A 166 4.75 -7.37 2.11
CA LEU A 166 3.54 -8.19 2.28
C LEU A 166 2.86 -8.53 0.94
N VAL A 167 3.17 -7.81 -0.15
CA VAL A 167 2.70 -8.20 -1.49
C VAL A 167 3.16 -9.59 -1.89
N LYS A 168 4.31 -10.07 -1.37
CA LYS A 168 4.80 -11.44 -1.59
C LYS A 168 3.84 -12.49 -1.07
N LEU A 169 3.00 -12.14 -0.11
CA LEU A 169 1.96 -12.99 0.45
C LEU A 169 0.63 -12.88 -0.32
N GLY A 170 0.58 -12.07 -1.39
CA GLY A 170 -0.61 -11.85 -2.20
C GLY A 170 -1.53 -10.73 -1.68
N TYR A 171 -1.07 -9.87 -0.78
CA TYR A 171 -1.83 -8.70 -0.34
C TYR A 171 -1.56 -7.50 -1.23
N ALA A 172 -2.56 -6.64 -1.39
CA ALA A 172 -2.38 -5.30 -1.94
C ALA A 172 -2.42 -4.28 -0.79
N LEU A 173 -1.48 -3.33 -0.80
CA LEU A 173 -1.36 -2.35 0.27
C LEU A 173 -1.83 -0.98 -0.22
N ILE A 174 -2.56 -0.29 0.63
CA ILE A 174 -3.03 1.09 0.43
C ILE A 174 -2.42 1.91 1.57
N ILE A 175 -1.53 2.85 1.23
CA ILE A 175 -0.68 3.56 2.19
C ILE A 175 -0.80 5.08 1.95
N PRO A 176 -1.66 5.79 2.69
CA PRO A 176 -1.77 7.26 2.62
C PRO A 176 -0.51 7.96 3.11
N ASP A 177 -0.21 9.14 2.54
CA ASP A 177 0.88 9.99 3.03
C ASP A 177 0.51 10.81 4.28
N TYR A 178 -0.78 10.99 4.58
CA TYR A 178 -1.40 11.94 5.49
C TYR A 178 -1.28 13.41 5.04
N LEU A 179 -2.15 14.26 5.57
CA LEU A 179 -2.07 15.72 5.40
C LEU A 179 -0.75 16.24 5.96
N GLY A 180 -0.07 17.11 5.23
CA GLY A 180 1.25 17.64 5.56
C GLY A 180 2.42 16.87 4.95
N TYR A 181 2.12 15.81 4.18
CA TYR A 181 3.12 15.04 3.43
C TYR A 181 2.69 14.83 1.98
N GLY A 182 3.58 14.29 1.17
CA GLY A 182 3.33 14.06 -0.24
C GLY A 182 3.02 15.36 -0.99
N VAL A 183 1.87 15.42 -1.66
CA VAL A 183 1.43 16.61 -2.41
C VAL A 183 1.02 17.79 -1.53
N THR A 184 0.89 17.57 -0.22
CA THR A 184 0.56 18.61 0.78
C THR A 184 1.73 18.91 1.72
N ALA A 185 2.96 18.67 1.28
CA ALA A 185 4.17 18.89 2.09
C ALA A 185 4.42 20.35 2.52
N ASP A 186 3.70 21.29 1.94
CA ASP A 186 3.67 22.71 2.31
C ASP A 186 2.64 23.03 3.43
N HIS A 187 1.82 22.05 3.82
CA HIS A 187 0.87 22.15 4.92
C HIS A 187 1.49 21.62 6.22
N ILE A 188 0.97 22.10 7.35
CA ILE A 188 1.35 21.56 8.66
C ILE A 188 0.66 20.22 8.87
N HIS A 189 1.45 19.19 9.20
CA HIS A 189 0.90 17.89 9.59
C HIS A 189 0.14 17.99 10.92
N PRO A 190 -1.17 17.65 10.97
CA PRO A 190 -1.97 17.69 12.19
C PRO A 190 -1.66 16.47 13.07
N TYR A 191 -0.46 16.45 13.64
CA TYR A 191 0.06 15.31 14.39
C TYR A 191 -0.88 14.91 15.54
N LEU A 192 -1.27 13.63 15.58
CA LEU A 192 -2.20 13.04 16.56
C LEU A 192 -3.63 13.65 16.55
N VAL A 193 -4.03 14.40 15.54
CA VAL A 193 -5.44 14.73 15.32
C VAL A 193 -6.09 13.51 14.65
N MET A 194 -6.49 12.53 15.49
CA MET A 194 -6.81 11.17 15.03
C MET A 194 -8.06 11.11 14.15
N ASP A 195 -9.11 11.87 14.48
CA ASP A 195 -10.36 11.85 13.69
C ASP A 195 -10.13 12.31 12.26
N LEU A 196 -9.36 13.39 12.07
CA LEU A 196 -9.01 13.87 10.74
C LEU A 196 -8.10 12.89 10.01
N THR A 197 -7.06 12.38 10.69
CA THR A 197 -6.13 11.45 10.07
C THR A 197 -6.83 10.14 9.69
N ALA A 198 -7.72 9.61 10.54
CA ALA A 198 -8.51 8.43 10.23
C ALA A 198 -9.42 8.65 9.02
N ARG A 199 -10.05 9.84 8.94
CA ARG A 199 -10.87 10.23 7.78
C ARG A 199 -10.03 10.27 6.51
N ASN A 200 -8.87 10.92 6.53
CA ASN A 200 -7.99 11.00 5.36
C ASN A 200 -7.52 9.60 4.90
N VAL A 201 -7.23 8.70 5.86
CA VAL A 201 -6.84 7.31 5.56
C VAL A 201 -7.99 6.55 4.92
N LEU A 202 -9.20 6.66 5.47
CA LEU A 202 -10.37 5.98 4.93
C LEU A 202 -10.78 6.53 3.56
N ASP A 203 -10.66 7.84 3.35
CA ASP A 203 -10.92 8.48 2.05
C ASP A 203 -10.01 7.91 0.95
N MET A 204 -8.74 7.60 1.25
CA MET A 204 -7.87 6.93 0.29
C MET A 204 -8.39 5.53 -0.06
N TYR A 205 -8.78 4.75 0.94
CA TYR A 205 -9.34 3.41 0.71
C TYR A 205 -10.56 3.47 -0.20
N LEU A 206 -11.51 4.37 0.10
CA LEU A 206 -12.74 4.55 -0.67
C LEU A 206 -12.48 5.04 -2.11
N ALA A 207 -11.38 5.76 -2.34
CA ALA A 207 -10.98 6.21 -3.67
C ALA A 207 -10.25 5.11 -4.46
N VAL A 208 -9.41 4.31 -3.79
CA VAL A 208 -8.54 3.29 -4.41
C VAL A 208 -9.32 2.04 -4.79
N VAL A 209 -10.20 1.54 -3.93
CA VAL A 209 -10.89 0.25 -4.17
C VAL A 209 -11.69 0.26 -5.48
N PRO A 210 -12.59 1.23 -5.74
CA PRO A 210 -13.31 1.24 -7.02
C PRO A 210 -12.41 1.41 -8.24
N PHE A 211 -11.27 2.09 -8.08
CA PHE A 211 -10.27 2.23 -9.14
C PHE A 211 -9.62 0.89 -9.46
N LEU A 212 -9.17 0.14 -8.44
CA LEU A 212 -8.54 -1.16 -8.63
C LEU A 212 -9.52 -2.21 -9.18
N GLU A 213 -10.75 -2.22 -8.69
CA GLU A 213 -11.81 -3.13 -9.20
C GLU A 213 -12.13 -2.86 -10.67
N ALA A 214 -12.23 -1.58 -11.05
CA ALA A 214 -12.43 -1.18 -12.45
C ALA A 214 -11.25 -1.57 -13.35
N ALA A 215 -10.04 -1.66 -12.79
CA ALA A 215 -8.82 -2.13 -13.45
C ALA A 215 -8.69 -3.67 -13.48
N GLY A 216 -9.64 -4.42 -12.87
CA GLY A 216 -9.62 -5.88 -12.80
C GLY A 216 -8.79 -6.45 -11.63
N TYR A 217 -8.46 -5.62 -10.65
CA TYR A 217 -7.68 -5.98 -9.46
C TYR A 217 -8.54 -6.13 -8.20
N ALA A 218 -9.74 -6.72 -8.33
CA ALA A 218 -10.58 -7.06 -7.18
C ALA A 218 -9.91 -8.13 -6.30
N PRO A 219 -10.06 -8.06 -4.97
CA PRO A 219 -9.53 -9.07 -4.07
C PRO A 219 -10.39 -10.34 -4.06
N GLU A 220 -9.81 -11.46 -3.63
CA GLU A 220 -10.54 -12.73 -3.45
C GLU A 220 -11.52 -12.69 -2.26
N TYR A 221 -11.23 -11.83 -1.26
CA TYR A 221 -12.04 -11.69 -0.04
C TYR A 221 -12.36 -10.21 0.19
N ASP A 222 -13.61 -9.92 0.53
CA ASP A 222 -14.14 -8.56 0.68
C ASP A 222 -13.69 -7.85 1.97
N ASP A 223 -13.19 -8.60 2.97
CA ASP A 223 -12.69 -8.04 4.22
C ASP A 223 -11.32 -7.39 4.04
N ILE A 224 -11.08 -6.30 4.77
CA ILE A 224 -9.81 -5.57 4.77
C ILE A 224 -9.05 -5.79 6.06
N TYR A 225 -7.73 -5.71 5.97
CA TYR A 225 -6.88 -5.64 7.16
C TYR A 225 -6.45 -4.20 7.42
N LEU A 226 -6.49 -3.80 8.68
CA LEU A 226 -5.97 -2.52 9.14
C LEU A 226 -4.62 -2.77 9.82
N MET A 227 -3.61 -1.99 9.44
CA MET A 227 -2.25 -2.17 9.95
C MET A 227 -1.63 -0.81 10.27
N GLY A 228 -0.91 -0.73 11.39
CA GLY A 228 -0.17 0.47 11.74
C GLY A 228 0.73 0.27 12.96
N TYR A 229 1.78 1.10 13.04
CA TYR A 229 2.74 1.10 14.13
C TYR A 229 2.94 2.52 14.66
N SER A 230 3.16 2.70 15.97
CA SER A 230 3.38 4.00 16.63
C SER A 230 2.20 4.97 16.35
N GLN A 231 2.43 6.16 15.75
CA GLN A 231 1.36 7.05 15.26
C GLN A 231 0.37 6.29 14.40
N GLY A 232 0.87 5.46 13.48
CA GLY A 232 0.04 4.63 12.62
C GLY A 232 -0.83 3.64 13.40
N GLY A 233 -0.35 3.12 14.54
CA GLY A 233 -1.17 2.28 15.43
C GLY A 233 -2.35 3.05 16.02
N ALA A 234 -2.14 4.29 16.48
CA ALA A 234 -3.20 5.16 16.96
C ALA A 234 -4.19 5.51 15.82
N THR A 235 -3.67 5.83 14.64
CA THR A 235 -4.49 6.09 13.45
C THR A 235 -5.32 4.86 13.05
N THR A 236 -4.73 3.66 13.06
CA THR A 236 -5.45 2.41 12.75
C THR A 236 -6.62 2.17 13.69
N MET A 237 -6.43 2.39 15.00
CA MET A 237 -7.52 2.29 15.98
C MET A 237 -8.61 3.34 15.74
N ALA A 238 -8.24 4.56 15.35
CA ALA A 238 -9.20 5.61 15.01
C ALA A 238 -9.97 5.28 13.71
N VAL A 239 -9.30 4.69 12.70
CA VAL A 239 -9.97 4.19 11.48
C VAL A 239 -10.97 3.10 11.82
N GLN A 240 -10.59 2.12 12.66
CA GLN A 240 -11.51 1.07 13.10
C GLN A 240 -12.71 1.67 13.83
N HIS A 241 -12.48 2.59 14.76
CA HIS A 241 -13.56 3.28 15.47
C HIS A 241 -14.51 4.02 14.51
N LEU A 242 -13.95 4.69 13.51
CA LEU A 242 -14.72 5.42 12.49
C LEU A 242 -15.62 4.45 11.69
N ILE A 243 -15.09 3.30 11.24
CA ILE A 243 -15.84 2.28 10.51
C ILE A 243 -16.97 1.69 11.39
N GLU A 244 -16.71 1.41 12.66
CA GLU A 244 -17.68 0.78 13.57
C GLU A 244 -18.84 1.71 13.98
N HIS A 245 -18.60 3.01 14.04
CA HIS A 245 -19.57 3.98 14.60
C HIS A 245 -20.23 4.88 13.56
N HIS A 246 -19.67 4.97 12.37
CA HIS A 246 -20.18 5.76 11.27
C HIS A 246 -20.46 4.86 10.06
N GLY A 247 -21.43 3.93 10.21
CA GLY A 247 -21.76 2.88 9.23
C GLY A 247 -22.23 3.34 7.83
N ASP A 248 -21.95 4.59 7.46
CA ASP A 248 -22.23 5.16 6.13
C ASP A 248 -21.01 5.07 5.19
N TYR A 249 -19.96 4.27 5.54
CA TYR A 249 -18.75 4.06 4.76
C TYR A 249 -18.74 2.69 4.07
#